data_8aebb9987da418b7dfa655cc3fa69d73
#
_entry.id   8aebb9987da418b7dfa655cc3fa69d73
#
_cell.length_a   1.000
_cell.length_b   1.000
_cell.length_c   1.000
_cell.angle_alpha   90.00
_cell.angle_beta   90.00
_cell.angle_gamma   90.00
#
_symmetry.space_group_name_H-M   'P 1'
#
loop_
_entity.id
_entity.type
_entity.pdbx_description
1 polymer ?
#
loop_
_entity_poly.entity_id
_entity_poly.type
_entity_poly.pdbx_seq_one_letter_code
_entity_poly.pdbx_strand_id
1 'polypeptide(L)'
;MTSVGVRRSRRLGRGGIRRLVPLAAVATAGALLLSACGSDSGSGGTSKSLTFWISTVPGQDAGWKASVAAYKKETGVNVKLVNIPYDGYDAKLHNAAQANSLPDVAAVPKIDPIWSNKLLDLSSIADNKTNKINANFVAKDSSGKVLSIPSDVTASGMFINKALFDKAGVSYPTSPSKTWTWTEFIKAANEVREKTKAKYSLTFDQSPSRLRAMVYEMGGQYMHADSSGKFSADEATKKAVNTFVGWNDDKTMPKSVWTSGADPSAMFQSGDVVAYWSGVWQVASFAESVTKFEWASVPTPAEPVQASDVNSGGMVVGFNNNGDAATAANKFISWLYEPEHYKALCEASGFLPVESGLNPTYPFKSEAAQAAFKLYNESIPLYAPISGYFNVAQTNWALNGKSLTDDPTKAEIGKAINGEQSADKALENIVAGYNQQVGGVK
;
A
#
# COMPACT_ATOMS: atom_id res chain seq x y z
N MET A 1 -51.24 -41.18 3.50
CA MET A 1 -51.62 -41.82 4.77
C MET A 1 -50.82 -41.14 5.85
N THR A 2 -51.55 -40.46 6.67
CA THR A 2 -51.57 -40.08 8.10
C THR A 2 -50.41 -39.13 8.47
N SER A 3 -50.62 -37.82 8.63
CA SER A 3 -51.51 -36.94 9.40
C SER A 3 -51.24 -36.95 10.95
N VAL A 4 -51.21 -35.69 11.45
CA VAL A 4 -51.57 -35.27 12.84
C VAL A 4 -50.39 -35.20 13.80
N GLY A 5 -50.18 -34.14 14.59
CA GLY A 5 -51.04 -33.05 14.97
C GLY A 5 -50.37 -32.03 15.90
N VAL A 6 -50.96 -30.91 15.83
CA VAL A 6 -50.81 -29.68 16.62
C VAL A 6 -51.17 -29.92 18.09
N ARG A 7 -50.44 -29.24 19.03
CA ARG A 7 -51.12 -28.71 20.23
C ARG A 7 -50.50 -27.39 20.72
N ARG A 8 -51.37 -26.37 20.69
CA ARG A 8 -51.31 -25.14 21.47
C ARG A 8 -51.77 -25.42 22.87
N SER A 9 -51.22 -24.75 23.86
CA SER A 9 -52.02 -24.32 25.01
C SER A 9 -51.56 -22.99 25.60
N ARG A 10 -52.53 -22.17 25.74
CA ARG A 10 -52.62 -20.83 26.34
C ARG A 10 -52.70 -20.93 27.88
N ARG A 11 -52.30 -19.92 28.61
CA ARG A 11 -53.05 -18.93 29.45
C ARG A 11 -52.30 -18.62 30.74
N LEU A 12 -52.01 -17.36 30.96
CA LEU A 12 -52.68 -16.36 31.82
C LEU A 12 -52.36 -16.45 33.31
N GLY A 13 -51.88 -15.36 33.88
CA GLY A 13 -51.87 -15.06 35.30
C GLY A 13 -51.38 -13.66 35.62
N ARG A 14 -52.28 -12.79 35.90
CA ARG A 14 -52.17 -11.40 36.37
C ARG A 14 -51.56 -11.35 37.78
N GLY A 15 -50.92 -10.20 38.11
CA GLY A 15 -50.64 -9.82 39.47
C GLY A 15 -49.74 -8.59 39.55
N GLY A 16 -50.33 -7.41 39.60
CA GLY A 16 -49.63 -6.16 39.79
C GLY A 16 -49.44 -5.85 41.27
N ILE A 17 -48.36 -5.16 41.58
CA ILE A 17 -48.30 -4.29 42.78
C ILE A 17 -47.47 -3.07 42.38
N ARG A 18 -48.16 -1.93 42.36
CA ARG A 18 -47.56 -0.60 42.36
C ARG A 18 -46.96 -0.36 43.75
N ARG A 19 -45.70 0.03 43.81
CA ARG A 19 -45.15 0.78 44.94
C ARG A 19 -44.44 2.03 44.42
N LEU A 20 -45.07 3.15 44.67
CA LEU A 20 -44.53 4.48 44.68
C LEU A 20 -43.56 4.63 45.85
N VAL A 21 -42.37 5.12 45.65
CA VAL A 21 -41.51 5.68 46.68
C VAL A 21 -40.81 6.92 46.11
N PRO A 22 -40.61 7.97 46.89
CA PRO A 22 -40.60 9.37 46.40
C PRO A 22 -39.21 9.87 46.01
N LEU A 23 -39.23 10.95 45.21
CA LEU A 23 -38.10 11.83 44.97
C LEU A 23 -37.49 12.36 46.27
N ALA A 24 -36.22 12.13 46.48
CA ALA A 24 -35.37 12.95 47.34
C ALA A 24 -34.37 13.68 46.47
N ALA A 25 -34.58 14.97 46.33
CA ALA A 25 -33.63 15.89 45.77
C ALA A 25 -32.47 16.11 46.76
N VAL A 26 -31.26 15.71 46.37
CA VAL A 26 -30.04 16.15 47.06
C VAL A 26 -29.29 17.07 46.09
N ALA A 27 -29.43 18.35 46.35
CA ALA A 27 -28.59 19.39 45.77
C ALA A 27 -27.24 19.35 46.52
N THR A 28 -26.22 18.87 45.82
CA THR A 28 -24.80 19.08 46.22
C THR A 28 -24.16 20.06 45.26
N ALA A 29 -23.94 21.24 45.79
CA ALA A 29 -23.11 22.29 45.18
C ALA A 29 -21.67 21.78 45.07
N GLY A 30 -21.25 21.47 43.85
CA GLY A 30 -19.84 21.19 43.47
C GLY A 30 -19.21 22.43 42.92
N ALA A 31 -18.24 22.98 43.65
CA ALA A 31 -17.50 24.18 43.32
C ALA A 31 -16.81 24.04 41.98
N LEU A 32 -17.11 24.97 41.08
CA LEU A 32 -16.35 25.28 39.87
C LEU A 32 -14.99 25.84 40.29
N LEU A 33 -13.94 25.03 40.16
CA LEU A 33 -12.57 25.52 40.08
C LEU A 33 -12.36 26.01 38.64
N LEU A 34 -12.67 27.26 38.41
CA LEU A 34 -12.14 28.04 37.30
C LEU A 34 -10.64 28.21 37.55
N SER A 35 -9.81 27.32 37.00
CA SER A 35 -8.39 27.57 36.87
C SER A 35 -8.21 28.63 35.79
N ALA A 36 -7.76 29.78 36.21
CA ALA A 36 -7.41 30.92 35.39
C ALA A 36 -6.52 30.51 34.21
N CYS A 37 -6.98 30.75 32.99
CA CYS A 37 -6.08 30.94 31.86
C CYS A 37 -5.25 32.18 32.12
N GLY A 38 -4.01 32.01 32.57
CA GLY A 38 -3.00 33.01 32.46
C GLY A 38 -2.72 33.24 30.98
N SER A 39 -3.06 34.39 30.49
CA SER A 39 -2.60 34.93 29.22
C SER A 39 -1.12 35.23 29.33
N ASP A 40 -0.28 34.26 28.97
CA ASP A 40 1.13 34.49 28.72
C ASP A 40 1.29 34.85 27.24
N SER A 41 1.21 36.15 26.97
CA SER A 41 1.58 36.75 25.68
C SER A 41 3.09 36.97 25.67
N GLY A 42 3.82 35.96 25.17
CA GLY A 42 5.27 36.13 25.02
C GLY A 42 5.94 34.93 24.38
N SER A 43 6.41 35.11 23.18
CA SER A 43 7.35 34.29 22.37
C SER A 43 6.87 32.92 21.92
N GLY A 44 6.94 32.69 20.62
CA GLY A 44 6.54 31.48 19.87
C GLY A 44 6.91 30.16 20.54
N GLY A 45 6.01 29.64 21.36
CA GLY A 45 6.16 28.37 22.04
C GLY A 45 5.78 27.26 21.08
N THR A 46 6.75 26.48 20.64
CA THR A 46 6.48 25.20 19.96
C THR A 46 5.57 24.32 20.82
N SER A 47 4.50 23.80 20.24
CA SER A 47 3.60 22.85 20.90
C SER A 47 4.42 21.73 21.55
N LYS A 48 4.23 21.51 22.85
CA LYS A 48 4.94 20.45 23.60
C LYS A 48 4.39 19.05 23.34
N SER A 49 3.34 18.92 22.56
CA SER A 49 2.70 17.64 22.26
C SER A 49 2.06 17.66 20.87
N LEU A 50 2.23 16.56 20.14
CA LEU A 50 1.65 16.30 18.82
C LEU A 50 0.85 14.98 18.85
N THR A 51 -0.14 14.86 17.98
CA THR A 51 -0.84 13.60 17.68
C THR A 51 -0.40 13.07 16.32
N PHE A 52 -0.02 11.79 16.26
CA PHE A 52 0.37 11.11 15.04
C PHE A 52 -0.46 9.85 14.84
N TRP A 53 -1.25 9.80 13.77
CA TRP A 53 -2.07 8.64 13.42
C TRP A 53 -1.38 7.81 12.35
N ILE A 54 -1.33 6.50 12.58
CA ILE A 54 -0.80 5.52 11.63
C ILE A 54 -1.78 4.37 11.45
N SER A 55 -1.64 3.65 10.35
CA SER A 55 -2.30 2.37 10.14
C SER A 55 -1.27 1.37 9.63
N THR A 56 -0.90 0.43 10.48
CA THR A 56 0.11 -0.58 10.16
C THR A 56 -0.35 -1.95 10.65
N VAL A 57 0.13 -2.99 9.98
CA VAL A 57 -0.05 -4.36 10.45
C VAL A 57 0.82 -4.62 11.69
N PRO A 58 0.48 -5.63 12.50
CA PRO A 58 1.29 -6.01 13.66
C PRO A 58 2.76 -6.23 13.27
N GLY A 59 3.67 -5.62 14.04
CA GLY A 59 5.12 -5.67 13.82
C GLY A 59 5.69 -4.52 13.00
N GLN A 60 4.96 -3.95 12.07
CA GLN A 60 5.43 -2.79 11.28
C GLN A 60 5.35 -1.45 12.04
N ASP A 61 4.66 -1.39 13.15
CA ASP A 61 4.57 -0.20 13.99
C ASP A 61 5.82 0.03 14.88
N ALA A 62 6.75 -0.92 14.89
CA ALA A 62 7.96 -0.87 15.72
C ALA A 62 8.83 0.35 15.39
N GLY A 63 9.06 0.62 14.11
CA GLY A 63 9.85 1.78 13.67
C GLY A 63 9.17 3.10 14.02
N TRP A 64 7.86 3.22 13.86
CA TRP A 64 7.11 4.42 14.26
C TRP A 64 7.19 4.68 15.76
N LYS A 65 7.04 3.62 16.58
CA LYS A 65 7.22 3.71 18.05
C LYS A 65 8.63 4.13 18.43
N ALA A 66 9.65 3.59 17.78
CA ALA A 66 11.04 3.95 18.00
C ALA A 66 11.30 5.43 17.62
N SER A 67 10.79 5.87 16.47
CA SER A 67 10.95 7.25 15.99
C SER A 67 10.33 8.27 16.94
N VAL A 68 9.08 8.07 17.40
CA VAL A 68 8.46 9.02 18.34
C VAL A 68 9.17 9.03 19.70
N ALA A 69 9.72 7.91 20.15
CA ALA A 69 10.52 7.84 21.37
C ALA A 69 11.87 8.57 21.23
N ALA A 70 12.54 8.41 20.09
CA ALA A 70 13.79 9.11 19.79
C ALA A 70 13.57 10.64 19.69
N TYR A 71 12.54 11.07 18.94
CA TYR A 71 12.18 12.48 18.83
C TYR A 71 11.92 13.14 20.19
N LYS A 72 11.16 12.44 21.06
CA LYS A 72 10.92 12.92 22.43
C LYS A 72 12.21 13.03 23.24
N LYS A 73 13.12 12.06 23.12
CA LYS A 73 14.41 12.06 23.82
C LYS A 73 15.28 13.25 23.39
N GLU A 74 15.29 13.56 22.10
CA GLU A 74 16.15 14.60 21.52
C GLU A 74 15.60 16.02 21.70
N THR A 75 14.26 16.17 21.55
CA THR A 75 13.63 17.49 21.49
C THR A 75 12.78 17.85 22.71
N GLY A 76 12.44 16.88 23.55
CA GLY A 76 11.50 17.03 24.65
C GLY A 76 10.02 17.08 24.21
N VAL A 77 9.72 17.07 22.90
CA VAL A 77 8.36 17.11 22.37
C VAL A 77 7.74 15.70 22.42
N ASN A 78 6.54 15.60 23.00
CA ASN A 78 5.82 14.34 23.07
C ASN A 78 4.96 14.13 21.83
N VAL A 79 5.19 13.05 21.05
CA VAL A 79 4.34 12.65 19.94
C VAL A 79 3.48 11.47 20.37
N LYS A 80 2.16 11.71 20.49
CA LYS A 80 1.19 10.67 20.82
C LYS A 80 0.86 9.86 19.57
N LEU A 81 1.50 8.69 19.45
CA LEU A 81 1.25 7.76 18.36
C LEU A 81 -0.08 7.00 18.60
N VAL A 82 -0.94 6.96 17.59
CA VAL A 82 -2.20 6.21 17.60
C VAL A 82 -2.22 5.29 16.38
N ASN A 83 -2.11 3.98 16.61
CA ASN A 83 -2.27 2.97 15.57
C ASN A 83 -3.75 2.60 15.45
N ILE A 84 -4.31 2.74 14.24
CA ILE A 84 -5.71 2.52 13.91
C ILE A 84 -5.75 1.34 12.95
N PRO A 85 -6.65 0.34 13.13
CA PRO A 85 -6.80 -0.75 12.17
C PRO A 85 -6.99 -0.24 10.74
N TYR A 86 -6.40 -0.92 9.77
CA TYR A 86 -6.46 -0.55 8.36
C TYR A 86 -7.92 -0.44 7.88
N ASP A 87 -8.73 -1.45 8.23
CA ASP A 87 -10.16 -1.40 7.99
C ASP A 87 -10.80 -0.28 8.84
N GLY A 88 -11.30 0.75 8.17
CA GLY A 88 -11.92 1.91 8.78
C GLY A 88 -10.99 3.10 9.04
N TYR A 89 -9.68 3.03 8.72
CA TYR A 89 -8.76 4.15 8.89
C TYR A 89 -9.16 5.37 8.04
N ASP A 90 -9.45 5.13 6.77
CA ASP A 90 -9.91 6.19 5.84
C ASP A 90 -11.21 6.83 6.34
N ALA A 91 -12.18 6.03 6.77
CA ALA A 91 -13.44 6.53 7.32
C ALA A 91 -13.23 7.36 8.59
N LYS A 92 -12.28 6.97 9.45
CA LYS A 92 -11.94 7.73 10.65
C LYS A 92 -11.32 9.08 10.33
N LEU A 93 -10.39 9.14 9.35
CA LEU A 93 -9.80 10.39 8.88
C LEU A 93 -10.87 11.29 8.23
N HIS A 94 -11.74 10.71 7.41
CA HIS A 94 -12.86 11.41 6.78
C HIS A 94 -13.77 12.06 7.84
N ASN A 95 -14.19 11.31 8.85
CA ASN A 95 -15.03 11.80 9.95
C ASN A 95 -14.29 12.87 10.78
N ALA A 96 -13.00 12.69 11.04
CA ALA A 96 -12.19 13.67 11.75
C ALA A 96 -12.07 14.98 10.98
N ALA A 97 -11.98 14.91 9.64
CA ALA A 97 -11.98 16.10 8.78
C ALA A 97 -13.30 16.88 8.87
N GLN A 98 -14.44 16.17 8.87
CA GLN A 98 -15.77 16.79 9.05
C GLN A 98 -15.93 17.42 10.44
N ALA A 99 -15.39 16.77 11.47
CA ALA A 99 -15.45 17.25 12.85
C ALA A 99 -14.37 18.29 13.21
N ASN A 100 -13.51 18.71 12.26
CA ASN A 100 -12.34 19.57 12.50
C ASN A 100 -11.43 19.05 13.64
N SER A 101 -11.23 17.72 13.71
CA SER A 101 -10.43 17.03 14.73
C SER A 101 -9.36 16.12 14.12
N LEU A 102 -8.80 16.52 12.97
CA LEU A 102 -7.69 15.83 12.35
C LEU A 102 -6.47 15.78 13.29
N PRO A 103 -5.64 14.73 13.24
CA PRO A 103 -4.37 14.70 13.97
C PRO A 103 -3.42 15.79 13.44
N ASP A 104 -2.30 16.01 14.12
CA ASP A 104 -1.28 16.95 13.64
C ASP A 104 -0.46 16.35 12.51
N VAL A 105 -0.21 15.03 12.57
CA VAL A 105 0.49 14.23 11.56
C VAL A 105 -0.27 12.93 11.32
N ALA A 106 -0.25 12.43 10.08
CA ALA A 106 -0.74 11.11 9.78
C ALA A 106 0.15 10.40 8.74
N ALA A 107 0.26 9.06 8.85
CA ALA A 107 0.71 8.20 7.78
C ALA A 107 -0.53 7.59 7.13
N VAL A 108 -0.82 7.99 5.89
CA VAL A 108 -2.07 7.68 5.18
C VAL A 108 -1.82 6.81 3.95
N PRO A 109 -2.70 5.85 3.62
CA PRO A 109 -2.53 5.03 2.42
C PRO A 109 -2.83 5.81 1.12
N LYS A 110 -3.65 6.85 1.21
CA LYS A 110 -4.03 7.72 0.08
C LYS A 110 -4.48 9.09 0.58
N ILE A 111 -4.47 10.09 -0.29
CA ILE A 111 -5.04 11.41 -0.03
C ILE A 111 -6.56 11.34 -0.28
N ASP A 112 -7.36 11.88 0.64
CA ASP A 112 -8.80 12.06 0.46
C ASP A 112 -9.08 13.55 0.16
N PRO A 113 -9.82 13.87 -0.90
CA PRO A 113 -10.16 15.25 -1.27
C PRO A 113 -10.79 16.07 -0.14
N ILE A 114 -11.50 15.44 0.80
CA ILE A 114 -12.18 16.15 1.90
C ILE A 114 -11.23 16.91 2.84
N TRP A 115 -9.98 16.46 2.94
CA TRP A 115 -8.99 17.10 3.81
C TRP A 115 -7.72 17.55 3.07
N SER A 116 -7.65 17.39 1.74
CA SER A 116 -6.48 17.76 0.95
C SER A 116 -6.10 19.25 1.09
N ASN A 117 -7.08 20.13 1.23
CA ASN A 117 -6.89 21.57 1.44
C ASN A 117 -6.40 21.96 2.85
N LYS A 118 -6.31 20.99 3.76
CA LYS A 118 -5.80 21.18 5.14
C LYS A 118 -4.37 20.72 5.31
N LEU A 119 -3.71 20.30 4.24
CA LEU A 119 -2.35 19.77 4.27
C LEU A 119 -1.31 20.88 4.40
N LEU A 120 -0.21 20.56 5.09
CA LEU A 120 0.97 21.42 5.16
C LEU A 120 1.80 21.30 3.88
N ASP A 121 2.47 22.39 3.54
CA ASP A 121 3.49 22.41 2.51
C ASP A 121 4.79 21.76 3.05
N LEU A 122 5.14 20.62 2.48
CA LEU A 122 6.32 19.83 2.82
C LEU A 122 7.44 19.94 1.76
N SER A 123 7.33 20.91 0.83
CA SER A 123 8.29 21.08 -0.28
C SER A 123 9.72 21.25 0.22
N SER A 124 9.94 21.97 1.34
CA SER A 124 11.27 22.17 1.92
C SER A 124 11.93 20.86 2.37
N ILE A 125 11.13 19.85 2.74
CA ILE A 125 11.61 18.52 3.15
C ILE A 125 11.90 17.67 1.92
N ALA A 126 10.97 17.66 0.95
CA ALA A 126 11.08 16.87 -0.27
C ALA A 126 12.24 17.34 -1.17
N ASP A 127 12.44 18.66 -1.27
CA ASP A 127 13.49 19.27 -2.09
C ASP A 127 14.86 19.36 -1.35
N ASN A 128 14.94 18.90 -0.11
CA ASN A 128 16.18 18.88 0.69
C ASN A 128 17.20 17.89 0.08
N LYS A 129 18.32 18.44 -0.39
CA LYS A 129 19.38 17.65 -1.04
C LYS A 129 20.04 16.62 -0.11
N THR A 130 19.97 16.80 1.19
CA THR A 130 20.51 15.85 2.17
C THR A 130 19.64 14.59 2.24
N ASN A 131 18.31 14.77 2.23
CA ASN A 131 17.35 13.67 2.34
C ASN A 131 17.31 12.82 1.07
N LYS A 132 17.64 13.39 -0.09
CA LYS A 132 17.67 12.69 -1.41
C LYS A 132 16.40 11.89 -1.72
N ILE A 133 15.23 12.42 -1.31
CA ILE A 133 13.96 11.79 -1.61
C ILE A 133 13.80 11.64 -3.13
N ASN A 134 13.46 10.44 -3.58
CA ASN A 134 13.32 10.16 -4.99
C ASN A 134 12.10 10.88 -5.58
N ALA A 135 12.37 11.89 -6.42
CA ALA A 135 11.36 12.75 -7.01
C ALA A 135 10.31 11.99 -7.86
N ASN A 136 10.64 10.78 -8.35
CA ASN A 136 9.69 9.96 -9.11
C ASN A 136 8.50 9.47 -8.28
N PHE A 137 8.56 9.55 -6.95
CA PHE A 137 7.50 9.11 -6.04
C PHE A 137 6.82 10.26 -5.30
N VAL A 138 7.20 11.51 -5.63
CA VAL A 138 6.68 12.71 -4.97
C VAL A 138 5.72 13.43 -5.90
N ALA A 139 4.45 13.51 -5.49
CA ALA A 139 3.44 14.30 -6.19
C ALA A 139 3.55 15.78 -5.82
N LYS A 140 3.25 16.66 -6.79
CA LYS A 140 3.12 18.10 -6.58
C LYS A 140 1.71 18.55 -6.97
N ASP A 141 1.14 19.46 -6.20
CA ASP A 141 -0.14 20.07 -6.56
C ASP A 141 0.00 21.02 -7.77
N SER A 142 -1.11 21.62 -8.22
CA SER A 142 -1.12 22.54 -9.35
C SER A 142 -0.30 23.82 -9.14
N SER A 143 0.07 24.13 -7.89
CA SER A 143 0.96 25.25 -7.52
C SER A 143 2.42 24.83 -7.39
N GLY A 144 2.74 23.56 -7.60
CA GLY A 144 4.08 22.98 -7.46
C GLY A 144 4.47 22.59 -6.04
N LYS A 145 3.55 22.63 -5.08
CA LYS A 145 3.82 22.25 -3.69
C LYS A 145 3.76 20.74 -3.48
N VAL A 146 4.62 20.25 -2.59
CA VAL A 146 4.56 18.89 -2.07
C VAL A 146 3.73 18.88 -0.79
N LEU A 147 2.62 18.16 -0.78
CA LEU A 147 1.68 18.11 0.35
C LEU A 147 1.72 16.75 1.08
N SER A 148 2.48 15.80 0.56
CA SER A 148 2.71 14.48 1.17
C SER A 148 4.06 13.93 0.76
N ILE A 149 4.72 13.19 1.65
CA ILE A 149 5.97 12.48 1.35
C ILE A 149 5.75 11.00 1.57
N PRO A 150 6.09 10.10 0.60
CA PRO A 150 5.98 8.67 0.81
C PRO A 150 6.71 8.23 2.08
N SER A 151 6.06 7.43 2.93
CA SER A 151 6.68 6.88 4.15
C SER A 151 7.67 5.77 3.84
N ASP A 152 7.41 5.03 2.78
CA ASP A 152 8.17 3.90 2.28
C ASP A 152 7.77 3.63 0.83
N VAL A 153 8.50 2.77 0.17
CA VAL A 153 8.08 2.26 -1.13
C VAL A 153 7.77 0.78 -1.06
N THR A 154 6.76 0.37 -1.81
CA THR A 154 6.50 -1.02 -2.12
C THR A 154 6.74 -1.25 -3.60
N ALA A 155 7.36 -2.38 -3.95
CA ALA A 155 7.62 -2.73 -5.33
C ALA A 155 7.09 -4.14 -5.62
N SER A 156 6.54 -4.32 -6.82
CA SER A 156 6.26 -5.66 -7.35
C SER A 156 7.55 -6.43 -7.50
N GLY A 157 7.49 -7.75 -7.37
CA GLY A 157 8.66 -8.60 -7.47
C GLY A 157 8.33 -10.06 -7.68
N MET A 158 9.32 -10.79 -8.17
CA MET A 158 9.24 -12.20 -8.50
C MET A 158 9.88 -13.05 -7.41
N PHE A 159 9.14 -14.04 -6.95
CA PHE A 159 9.66 -15.13 -6.11
C PHE A 159 9.72 -16.41 -6.90
N ILE A 160 10.73 -17.22 -6.68
CA ILE A 160 10.89 -18.56 -7.27
C ILE A 160 11.01 -19.62 -6.19
N ASN A 161 10.49 -20.82 -6.47
CA ASN A 161 10.82 -22.01 -5.73
C ASN A 161 12.22 -22.48 -6.20
N LYS A 162 13.25 -22.02 -5.47
CA LYS A 162 14.65 -22.30 -5.81
C LYS A 162 14.93 -23.80 -5.91
N ALA A 163 14.35 -24.59 -5.01
CA ALA A 163 14.54 -26.04 -5.02
C ALA A 163 14.03 -26.71 -6.31
N LEU A 164 12.94 -26.19 -6.91
CA LEU A 164 12.45 -26.67 -8.22
C LEU A 164 13.38 -26.29 -9.36
N PHE A 165 13.92 -25.06 -9.38
CA PHE A 165 14.90 -24.63 -10.37
C PHE A 165 16.17 -25.47 -10.32
N ASP A 166 16.72 -25.68 -9.12
CA ASP A 166 17.91 -26.51 -8.89
C ASP A 166 17.68 -27.97 -9.34
N LYS A 167 16.52 -28.55 -8.95
CA LYS A 167 16.13 -29.91 -9.39
C LYS A 167 15.99 -30.04 -10.89
N ALA A 168 15.50 -29.00 -11.57
CA ALA A 168 15.33 -28.99 -13.02
C ALA A 168 16.63 -28.69 -13.76
N GLY A 169 17.68 -28.21 -13.08
CA GLY A 169 18.93 -27.75 -13.69
C GLY A 169 18.72 -26.50 -14.57
N VAL A 170 17.79 -25.62 -14.21
CA VAL A 170 17.47 -24.37 -14.91
C VAL A 170 18.03 -23.19 -14.11
N SER A 171 18.88 -22.37 -14.75
CA SER A 171 19.44 -21.19 -14.12
C SER A 171 18.44 -20.03 -14.09
N TYR A 172 18.65 -19.09 -13.16
CA TYR A 172 17.85 -17.87 -13.01
C TYR A 172 18.76 -16.67 -12.70
N PRO A 173 18.35 -15.43 -13.05
CA PRO A 173 19.13 -14.22 -12.77
C PRO A 173 19.14 -13.91 -11.26
N THR A 174 20.28 -13.39 -10.80
CA THR A 174 20.49 -12.99 -9.40
C THR A 174 20.89 -11.52 -9.25
N SER A 175 21.09 -10.82 -10.37
CA SER A 175 21.50 -9.42 -10.38
C SER A 175 20.49 -8.57 -11.13
N PRO A 176 20.06 -7.41 -10.62
CA PRO A 176 19.07 -6.56 -11.26
C PRO A 176 19.56 -5.98 -12.60
N SER A 177 20.89 -5.97 -12.85
CA SER A 177 21.47 -5.52 -14.12
C SER A 177 21.48 -6.60 -15.22
N LYS A 178 21.13 -7.84 -14.91
CA LYS A 178 21.09 -8.98 -15.83
C LYS A 178 19.84 -9.80 -15.56
N THR A 179 18.71 -9.27 -15.95
CA THR A 179 17.43 -9.98 -15.82
C THR A 179 17.06 -10.68 -17.13
N TRP A 180 16.03 -11.47 -17.08
CA TRP A 180 15.38 -12.10 -18.22
C TRP A 180 14.25 -11.21 -18.77
N THR A 181 13.80 -11.54 -19.97
CA THR A 181 12.52 -11.05 -20.50
C THR A 181 11.36 -11.86 -19.94
N TRP A 182 10.14 -11.36 -20.04
CA TRP A 182 8.94 -12.15 -19.71
C TRP A 182 8.86 -13.43 -20.55
N THR A 183 9.25 -13.36 -21.82
CA THR A 183 9.31 -14.52 -22.72
C THR A 183 10.31 -15.56 -22.22
N GLU A 184 11.51 -15.18 -21.83
CA GLU A 184 12.54 -16.07 -21.29
C GLU A 184 12.11 -16.64 -19.94
N PHE A 185 11.54 -15.81 -19.05
CA PHE A 185 11.02 -16.26 -17.76
C PHE A 185 9.95 -17.35 -17.90
N ILE A 186 8.91 -17.10 -18.71
CA ILE A 186 7.82 -18.08 -18.90
C ILE A 186 8.33 -19.37 -19.51
N LYS A 187 9.29 -19.30 -20.46
CA LYS A 187 9.95 -20.48 -21.02
C LYS A 187 10.68 -21.29 -19.95
N ALA A 188 11.50 -20.62 -19.12
CA ALA A 188 12.22 -21.26 -18.02
C ALA A 188 11.26 -21.87 -16.98
N ALA A 189 10.23 -21.12 -16.56
CA ALA A 189 9.24 -21.59 -15.59
C ALA A 189 8.44 -22.80 -16.11
N ASN A 190 8.06 -22.82 -17.38
CA ASN A 190 7.41 -23.96 -18.03
C ASN A 190 8.34 -25.18 -18.06
N GLU A 191 9.62 -25.00 -18.41
CA GLU A 191 10.62 -26.07 -18.39
C GLU A 191 10.76 -26.67 -17.00
N VAL A 192 10.89 -25.83 -15.97
CA VAL A 192 10.96 -26.27 -14.57
C VAL A 192 9.69 -27.04 -14.19
N ARG A 193 8.50 -26.51 -14.51
CA ARG A 193 7.22 -27.18 -14.25
C ARG A 193 7.17 -28.59 -14.89
N GLU A 194 7.57 -28.70 -16.14
CA GLU A 194 7.52 -29.98 -16.86
C GLU A 194 8.49 -31.04 -16.30
N LYS A 195 9.72 -30.61 -16.01
CA LYS A 195 10.75 -31.50 -15.43
C LYS A 195 10.43 -31.94 -14.00
N THR A 196 9.84 -31.05 -13.21
CA THR A 196 9.59 -31.30 -11.77
C THR A 196 8.18 -31.80 -11.46
N LYS A 197 7.25 -31.68 -12.44
CA LYS A 197 5.83 -31.98 -12.30
C LYS A 197 5.10 -31.02 -11.34
N ALA A 198 5.62 -29.82 -11.20
CA ALA A 198 4.91 -28.75 -10.50
C ALA A 198 3.56 -28.45 -11.21
N LYS A 199 2.59 -28.00 -10.45
CA LYS A 199 1.22 -27.82 -10.95
C LYS A 199 1.10 -26.62 -11.89
N TYR A 200 1.73 -25.49 -11.52
CA TYR A 200 1.70 -24.27 -12.29
C TYR A 200 3.11 -23.69 -12.45
N SER A 201 3.34 -22.98 -13.57
CA SER A 201 4.60 -22.28 -13.82
C SER A 201 4.69 -20.98 -13.05
N LEU A 202 3.57 -20.29 -12.89
CA LEU A 202 3.47 -18.99 -12.23
C LEU A 202 2.14 -18.89 -11.50
N THR A 203 2.15 -18.29 -10.33
CA THR A 203 0.95 -17.68 -9.74
C THR A 203 1.15 -16.18 -9.64
N PHE A 204 0.06 -15.41 -9.59
CA PHE A 204 0.10 -13.97 -9.81
C PHE A 204 -0.98 -13.29 -8.94
N ASP A 205 -0.61 -12.34 -8.12
CA ASP A 205 -1.59 -11.66 -7.27
C ASP A 205 -2.77 -11.10 -8.08
N GLN A 206 -3.97 -11.29 -7.58
CA GLN A 206 -5.17 -10.65 -8.12
C GLN A 206 -5.16 -9.16 -7.79
N SER A 207 -4.28 -8.40 -8.45
CA SER A 207 -4.04 -7.00 -8.16
C SER A 207 -3.83 -6.17 -9.41
N PRO A 208 -4.55 -5.03 -9.57
CA PRO A 208 -4.29 -4.07 -10.64
C PRO A 208 -2.83 -3.62 -10.69
N SER A 209 -2.21 -3.40 -9.52
CA SER A 209 -0.81 -2.99 -9.43
C SER A 209 0.16 -4.02 -9.98
N ARG A 210 -0.12 -5.32 -9.78
CA ARG A 210 0.75 -6.39 -10.31
C ARG A 210 0.64 -6.48 -11.83
N LEU A 211 -0.58 -6.38 -12.37
CA LEU A 211 -0.81 -6.32 -13.81
C LEU A 211 -0.14 -5.09 -14.43
N ARG A 212 -0.25 -3.94 -13.77
CA ARG A 212 0.36 -2.68 -14.20
C ARG A 212 1.87 -2.77 -14.27
N ALA A 213 2.52 -3.40 -13.27
CA ALA A 213 3.97 -3.66 -13.29
C ALA A 213 4.38 -4.44 -14.55
N MET A 214 3.71 -5.54 -14.84
CA MET A 214 3.95 -6.34 -16.06
C MET A 214 3.74 -5.52 -17.34
N VAL A 215 2.70 -4.68 -17.39
CA VAL A 215 2.45 -3.79 -18.54
C VAL A 215 3.61 -2.81 -18.72
N TYR A 216 4.11 -2.20 -17.66
CA TYR A 216 5.27 -1.28 -17.73
C TYR A 216 6.54 -1.99 -18.21
N GLU A 217 6.81 -3.17 -17.70
CA GLU A 217 7.94 -4.01 -18.12
C GLU A 217 7.86 -4.41 -19.59
N MET A 218 6.65 -4.62 -20.10
CA MET A 218 6.38 -4.88 -21.53
C MET A 218 6.32 -3.61 -22.39
N GLY A 219 6.68 -2.44 -21.83
CA GLY A 219 6.79 -1.16 -22.54
C GLY A 219 5.46 -0.42 -22.70
N GLY A 220 4.37 -0.90 -22.10
CA GLY A 220 3.08 -0.21 -22.09
C GLY A 220 3.02 0.89 -21.03
N GLN A 221 2.10 1.83 -21.21
CA GLN A 221 1.86 2.92 -20.25
C GLN A 221 0.65 2.67 -19.35
N TYR A 222 -0.03 1.53 -19.53
CA TYR A 222 -1.28 1.19 -18.84
C TYR A 222 -2.34 2.29 -19.04
N MET A 223 -2.93 2.81 -17.96
CA MET A 223 -3.86 3.94 -18.00
C MET A 223 -3.10 5.26 -17.91
N HIS A 224 -2.55 5.72 -19.02
CA HIS A 224 -1.84 7.00 -19.08
C HIS A 224 -2.74 8.08 -19.65
N ALA A 225 -2.76 9.24 -19.01
CA ALA A 225 -3.55 10.38 -19.47
C ALA A 225 -2.74 11.25 -20.45
N ASP A 226 -3.39 11.73 -21.51
CA ASP A 226 -2.84 12.76 -22.41
C ASP A 226 -2.84 14.16 -21.73
N SER A 227 -2.41 15.17 -22.50
CA SER A 227 -2.40 16.56 -22.01
C SER A 227 -3.77 17.14 -21.65
N SER A 228 -4.86 16.52 -22.12
CA SER A 228 -6.24 16.90 -21.75
C SER A 228 -6.74 16.15 -20.52
N GLY A 229 -5.97 15.20 -19.98
CA GLY A 229 -6.37 14.29 -18.91
C GLY A 229 -7.24 13.14 -19.39
N LYS A 230 -7.31 12.86 -20.70
CA LYS A 230 -8.03 11.73 -21.26
C LYS A 230 -7.15 10.48 -21.24
N PHE A 231 -7.64 9.43 -20.60
CA PHE A 231 -6.95 8.13 -20.54
C PHE A 231 -7.12 7.34 -21.81
N SER A 232 -6.07 6.62 -22.16
CA SER A 232 -6.02 5.64 -23.24
C SER A 232 -5.08 4.50 -22.89
N ALA A 233 -5.19 3.39 -23.62
CA ALA A 233 -4.26 2.28 -23.58
C ALA A 233 -3.52 2.20 -24.92
N ASP A 234 -2.20 2.13 -24.87
CA ASP A 234 -1.35 1.96 -26.04
C ASP A 234 -1.29 0.50 -26.54
N GLU A 235 -0.68 0.27 -27.70
CA GLU A 235 -0.56 -1.08 -28.29
C GLU A 235 0.28 -2.04 -27.44
N ALA A 236 1.30 -1.52 -26.73
CA ALA A 236 2.10 -2.35 -25.81
C ALA A 236 1.26 -2.79 -24.60
N THR A 237 0.43 -1.90 -24.07
CA THR A 237 -0.57 -2.26 -23.02
C THR A 237 -1.54 -3.33 -23.49
N LYS A 238 -2.11 -3.20 -24.71
CA LYS A 238 -3.01 -4.21 -25.29
C LYS A 238 -2.31 -5.57 -25.40
N LYS A 239 -1.07 -5.58 -25.95
CA LYS A 239 -0.25 -6.79 -26.07
C LYS A 239 -0.04 -7.43 -24.70
N ALA A 240 0.34 -6.66 -23.68
CA ALA A 240 0.61 -7.16 -22.33
C ALA A 240 -0.65 -7.77 -21.70
N VAL A 241 -1.80 -7.09 -21.80
CA VAL A 241 -3.09 -7.58 -21.27
C VAL A 241 -3.54 -8.85 -21.97
N ASN A 242 -3.45 -8.92 -23.31
CA ASN A 242 -3.75 -10.13 -24.07
C ASN A 242 -2.84 -11.29 -23.67
N THR A 243 -1.54 -11.05 -23.50
CA THR A 243 -0.56 -12.04 -23.05
C THR A 243 -0.92 -12.56 -21.65
N PHE A 244 -1.22 -11.65 -20.72
CA PHE A 244 -1.62 -12.00 -19.36
C PHE A 244 -2.88 -12.86 -19.32
N VAL A 245 -3.92 -12.48 -20.06
CA VAL A 245 -5.16 -13.27 -20.16
C VAL A 245 -4.87 -14.66 -20.76
N GLY A 246 -4.03 -14.74 -21.78
CA GLY A 246 -3.64 -16.00 -22.40
C GLY A 246 -2.85 -16.95 -21.49
N TRP A 247 -2.07 -16.43 -20.56
CA TRP A 247 -1.33 -17.26 -19.57
C TRP A 247 -2.24 -17.89 -18.50
N ASN A 248 -3.46 -17.39 -18.32
CA ASN A 248 -4.43 -17.99 -17.40
C ASN A 248 -5.11 -19.21 -18.07
N ASP A 249 -4.32 -20.24 -18.35
CA ASP A 249 -4.68 -21.46 -19.10
C ASP A 249 -4.77 -22.73 -18.23
N ASP A 250 -4.68 -22.59 -16.90
CA ASP A 250 -4.62 -23.66 -15.89
C ASP A 250 -3.38 -24.58 -16.01
N LYS A 251 -2.33 -24.11 -16.71
CA LYS A 251 -1.00 -24.72 -16.78
C LYS A 251 0.07 -23.68 -16.46
N THR A 252 0.11 -22.60 -17.23
CA THR A 252 1.02 -21.48 -16.97
C THR A 252 0.59 -20.78 -15.70
N MET A 253 -0.66 -20.31 -15.64
CA MET A 253 -1.25 -19.73 -14.42
C MET A 253 -2.64 -20.30 -14.13
N PRO A 254 -3.01 -20.43 -12.84
CA PRO A 254 -4.33 -20.87 -12.43
C PRO A 254 -5.37 -19.76 -12.65
N LYS A 255 -6.42 -20.03 -13.44
CA LYS A 255 -7.56 -19.11 -13.62
C LYS A 255 -8.22 -18.73 -12.29
N SER A 256 -8.29 -19.67 -11.36
CA SER A 256 -8.99 -19.53 -10.08
C SER A 256 -8.53 -18.33 -9.24
N VAL A 257 -7.31 -17.86 -9.39
CA VAL A 257 -6.84 -16.66 -8.69
C VAL A 257 -7.65 -15.44 -9.10
N TRP A 258 -7.85 -15.22 -10.40
CA TRP A 258 -8.54 -14.03 -10.92
C TRP A 258 -10.04 -14.19 -11.05
N THR A 259 -10.54 -15.42 -11.13
CA THR A 259 -11.96 -15.69 -11.36
C THR A 259 -12.75 -16.07 -10.11
N SER A 260 -12.08 -16.62 -9.09
CA SER A 260 -12.72 -17.04 -7.84
C SER A 260 -11.97 -16.64 -6.56
N GLY A 261 -10.92 -15.81 -6.68
CA GLY A 261 -10.19 -15.29 -5.52
C GLY A 261 -9.37 -16.33 -4.77
N ALA A 262 -8.91 -17.39 -5.45
CA ALA A 262 -8.01 -18.36 -4.82
C ALA A 262 -6.70 -17.67 -4.40
N ASP A 263 -6.17 -18.03 -3.22
CA ASP A 263 -5.00 -17.39 -2.64
C ASP A 263 -3.69 -17.81 -3.34
N PRO A 264 -3.05 -16.90 -4.11
CA PRO A 264 -1.82 -17.21 -4.83
C PRO A 264 -0.62 -17.40 -3.90
N SER A 265 -0.60 -16.74 -2.73
CA SER A 265 0.45 -16.88 -1.73
C SER A 265 0.43 -18.28 -1.12
N ALA A 266 -0.76 -18.77 -0.74
CA ALA A 266 -0.92 -20.14 -0.23
C ALA A 266 -0.54 -21.19 -1.31
N MET A 267 -0.86 -20.93 -2.59
CA MET A 267 -0.45 -21.80 -3.69
C MET A 267 1.09 -21.88 -3.80
N PHE A 268 1.79 -20.75 -3.72
CA PHE A 268 3.26 -20.76 -3.75
C PHE A 268 3.84 -21.46 -2.53
N GLN A 269 3.35 -21.18 -1.33
CA GLN A 269 3.80 -21.79 -0.07
C GLN A 269 3.55 -23.29 0.00
N SER A 270 2.61 -23.85 -0.80
CA SER A 270 2.41 -25.30 -0.89
C SER A 270 3.62 -26.03 -1.49
N GLY A 271 4.42 -25.33 -2.32
CA GLY A 271 5.54 -25.87 -3.08
C GLY A 271 5.18 -26.38 -4.48
N ASP A 272 3.91 -26.30 -4.89
CA ASP A 272 3.40 -26.83 -6.16
C ASP A 272 3.51 -25.84 -7.33
N VAL A 273 4.01 -24.62 -7.07
CA VAL A 273 4.13 -23.55 -8.06
C VAL A 273 5.60 -23.17 -8.23
N VAL A 274 6.03 -23.01 -9.48
CA VAL A 274 7.44 -22.70 -9.81
C VAL A 274 7.82 -21.28 -9.40
N ALA A 275 6.93 -20.31 -9.66
CA ALA A 275 7.19 -18.91 -9.36
C ALA A 275 5.92 -18.17 -8.92
N TYR A 276 6.13 -17.03 -8.24
CA TYR A 276 5.05 -16.18 -7.74
C TYR A 276 5.35 -14.70 -7.98
N TRP A 277 4.47 -14.03 -8.74
CA TRP A 277 4.50 -12.59 -8.96
C TRP A 277 3.69 -11.87 -7.91
N SER A 278 4.37 -11.17 -7.02
CA SER A 278 3.77 -10.45 -5.89
C SER A 278 4.57 -9.18 -5.59
N GLY A 279 5.19 -9.07 -4.42
CA GLY A 279 6.03 -7.94 -4.07
C GLY A 279 6.69 -8.04 -2.69
N VAL A 280 7.42 -6.99 -2.33
CA VAL A 280 8.30 -6.94 -1.16
C VAL A 280 7.62 -7.29 0.15
N TRP A 281 6.33 -7.02 0.32
CA TRP A 281 5.57 -7.35 1.55
C TRP A 281 5.51 -8.85 1.85
N GLN A 282 5.75 -9.73 0.86
CA GLN A 282 5.80 -11.18 1.09
C GLN A 282 7.09 -11.63 1.78
N VAL A 283 8.17 -10.86 1.67
CA VAL A 283 9.50 -11.28 2.13
C VAL A 283 9.51 -11.64 3.61
N ALA A 284 8.94 -10.78 4.46
CA ALA A 284 8.87 -11.03 5.90
C ALA A 284 8.02 -12.28 6.21
N SER A 285 6.88 -12.43 5.55
CA SER A 285 6.00 -13.59 5.70
C SER A 285 6.70 -14.89 5.25
N PHE A 286 7.37 -14.86 4.10
CA PHE A 286 8.05 -16.05 3.57
C PHE A 286 9.26 -16.46 4.39
N ALA A 287 9.95 -15.51 5.02
CA ALA A 287 11.03 -15.79 5.95
C ALA A 287 10.60 -16.69 7.12
N GLU A 288 9.32 -16.62 7.52
CA GLU A 288 8.75 -17.39 8.62
C GLU A 288 7.95 -18.62 8.14
N SER A 289 7.19 -18.49 7.05
CA SER A 289 6.18 -19.47 6.64
C SER A 289 6.68 -20.47 5.59
N VAL A 290 7.62 -20.12 4.71
CA VAL A 290 8.14 -21.01 3.69
C VAL A 290 9.32 -21.82 4.24
N THR A 291 9.00 -22.92 4.90
CA THR A 291 9.97 -23.80 5.56
C THR A 291 10.18 -25.14 4.84
N LYS A 292 9.34 -25.44 3.85
CA LYS A 292 9.35 -26.76 3.16
C LYS A 292 10.34 -26.81 1.98
N PHE A 293 10.74 -25.66 1.46
CA PHE A 293 11.65 -25.57 0.31
C PHE A 293 12.44 -24.24 0.36
N GLU A 294 13.56 -24.22 -0.34
CA GLU A 294 14.32 -22.98 -0.53
C GLU A 294 13.64 -22.09 -1.58
N TRP A 295 13.46 -20.83 -1.24
CA TRP A 295 12.93 -19.80 -2.13
C TRP A 295 13.95 -18.69 -2.34
N ALA A 296 13.79 -17.93 -3.42
CA ALA A 296 14.55 -16.72 -3.67
C ALA A 296 13.67 -15.66 -4.31
N SER A 297 13.97 -14.39 -4.06
CA SER A 297 13.51 -13.29 -4.88
C SER A 297 14.49 -13.12 -6.05
N VAL A 298 13.96 -12.91 -7.26
CA VAL A 298 14.77 -12.70 -8.46
C VAL A 298 14.40 -11.36 -9.11
N PRO A 299 15.29 -10.77 -9.92
CA PRO A 299 14.99 -9.52 -10.63
C PRO A 299 13.71 -9.63 -11.44
N THR A 300 12.94 -8.55 -11.48
CA THR A 300 11.74 -8.48 -12.34
C THR A 300 12.14 -8.61 -13.80
N PRO A 301 11.31 -9.26 -14.63
CA PRO A 301 11.56 -9.32 -16.06
C PRO A 301 11.58 -7.94 -16.71
N ALA A 302 12.33 -7.77 -17.81
CA ALA A 302 12.40 -6.55 -18.61
C ALA A 302 12.17 -6.88 -20.08
N GLU A 303 11.05 -6.41 -20.67
CA GLU A 303 10.73 -6.69 -22.07
C GLU A 303 9.99 -5.52 -22.74
N PRO A 304 10.61 -4.48 -23.23
CA PRO A 304 12.05 -4.17 -23.16
C PRO A 304 12.45 -3.26 -21.98
N VAL A 305 11.55 -2.96 -21.03
CA VAL A 305 11.75 -1.93 -20.02
C VAL A 305 12.02 -2.56 -18.65
N GLN A 306 13.09 -2.13 -18.00
CA GLN A 306 13.28 -2.44 -16.60
C GLN A 306 12.37 -1.51 -15.77
N ALA A 307 11.29 -2.05 -15.26
CA ALA A 307 10.25 -1.33 -14.55
C ALA A 307 9.63 -2.19 -13.43
N SER A 308 8.70 -1.60 -12.73
CA SER A 308 7.84 -2.26 -11.74
C SER A 308 6.58 -1.40 -11.58
N ASP A 309 5.70 -1.75 -10.66
CA ASP A 309 4.74 -0.80 -10.10
C ASP A 309 5.21 -0.48 -8.67
N VAL A 310 5.80 0.71 -8.52
CA VAL A 310 6.34 1.19 -7.26
C VAL A 310 5.34 2.16 -6.66
N ASN A 311 4.78 1.78 -5.53
CA ASN A 311 3.81 2.60 -4.81
C ASN A 311 4.37 2.97 -3.44
N SER A 312 3.87 4.04 -2.84
CA SER A 312 4.08 4.23 -1.42
C SER A 312 3.24 3.22 -0.64
N GLY A 313 3.84 2.58 0.38
CA GLY A 313 3.10 1.79 1.37
C GLY A 313 2.22 2.69 2.25
N GLY A 314 2.62 3.96 2.38
CA GLY A 314 1.89 5.07 2.98
C GLY A 314 2.52 6.40 2.62
N MET A 315 1.85 7.49 2.97
CA MET A 315 2.35 8.85 2.82
C MET A 315 2.26 9.58 4.15
N VAL A 316 3.34 10.23 4.56
CA VAL A 316 3.33 11.12 5.72
C VAL A 316 2.78 12.47 5.28
N VAL A 317 1.77 12.94 6.01
CA VAL A 317 1.15 14.25 5.83
C VAL A 317 1.13 14.99 7.16
N GLY A 318 1.25 16.31 7.12
CA GLY A 318 0.99 17.21 8.24
C GLY A 318 -0.31 17.98 7.99
N PHE A 319 -1.06 18.27 9.06
CA PHE A 319 -2.28 19.05 8.97
C PHE A 319 -2.11 20.45 9.56
N ASN A 320 -2.68 21.43 8.87
CA ASN A 320 -2.68 22.84 9.30
C ASN A 320 -3.81 23.09 10.30
N ASN A 321 -3.69 22.50 11.50
CA ASN A 321 -4.71 22.63 12.56
C ASN A 321 -4.67 24.02 13.23
N ASN A 322 -3.48 24.47 13.64
CA ASN A 322 -3.19 25.81 14.16
C ASN A 322 -1.72 26.12 13.97
N GLY A 323 -1.30 27.39 14.09
CA GLY A 323 0.06 27.83 13.76
C GLY A 323 1.17 27.11 14.52
N ASP A 324 1.02 26.89 15.83
CA ASP A 324 2.04 26.22 16.66
C ASP A 324 2.09 24.72 16.42
N ALA A 325 0.92 24.06 16.29
CA ALA A 325 0.84 22.64 15.97
C ALA A 325 1.36 22.37 14.55
N ALA A 326 1.01 23.20 13.58
CA ALA A 326 1.49 23.12 12.21
C ALA A 326 3.03 23.23 12.14
N THR A 327 3.59 24.20 12.86
CA THR A 327 5.05 24.38 12.96
C THR A 327 5.73 23.16 13.62
N ALA A 328 5.15 22.63 14.69
CA ALA A 328 5.68 21.46 15.38
C ALA A 328 5.56 20.18 14.52
N ALA A 329 4.46 20.01 13.79
CA ALA A 329 4.27 18.91 12.85
C ALA A 329 5.32 18.95 11.72
N ASN A 330 5.56 20.12 11.12
CA ASN A 330 6.59 20.29 10.09
C ASN A 330 7.99 19.94 10.63
N LYS A 331 8.34 20.39 11.84
CA LYS A 331 9.62 20.05 12.47
C LYS A 331 9.76 18.55 12.73
N PHE A 332 8.70 17.88 13.21
CA PHE A 332 8.71 16.44 13.41
C PHE A 332 8.89 15.68 12.11
N ILE A 333 8.15 16.05 11.05
CA ILE A 333 8.29 15.41 9.73
C ILE A 333 9.70 15.68 9.16
N SER A 334 10.24 16.89 9.29
CA SER A 334 11.60 17.21 8.83
C SER A 334 12.65 16.34 9.53
N TRP A 335 12.57 16.19 10.86
CA TRP A 335 13.45 15.34 11.66
C TRP A 335 13.31 13.85 11.23
N LEU A 336 12.08 13.41 11.00
CA LEU A 336 11.82 12.02 10.61
C LEU A 336 12.51 11.62 9.29
N TYR A 337 12.61 12.56 8.34
CA TYR A 337 13.27 12.35 7.03
C TYR A 337 14.73 12.79 7.01
N GLU A 338 15.37 13.06 8.16
CA GLU A 338 16.83 13.10 8.21
C GLU A 338 17.39 11.68 8.01
N PRO A 339 18.44 11.49 7.17
CA PRO A 339 18.85 10.16 6.72
C PRO A 339 19.06 9.12 7.81
N GLU A 340 19.61 9.50 8.96
CA GLU A 340 19.84 8.56 10.07
C GLU A 340 18.54 8.15 10.76
N HIS A 341 17.60 9.07 10.95
CA HIS A 341 16.31 8.81 11.60
C HIS A 341 15.41 7.99 10.67
N TYR A 342 15.38 8.36 9.39
CA TYR A 342 14.60 7.66 8.38
C TYR A 342 15.14 6.24 8.12
N LYS A 343 16.48 6.07 8.11
CA LYS A 343 17.11 4.74 8.05
C LYS A 343 16.67 3.86 9.21
N ALA A 344 16.71 4.37 10.43
CA ALA A 344 16.28 3.63 11.62
C ALA A 344 14.79 3.24 11.56
N LEU A 345 13.92 4.13 11.04
CA LEU A 345 12.51 3.82 10.77
C LEU A 345 12.38 2.65 9.79
N CYS A 346 13.08 2.71 8.66
CA CYS A 346 13.04 1.66 7.64
C CYS A 346 13.52 0.31 8.19
N GLU A 347 14.65 0.29 8.91
CA GLU A 347 15.21 -0.92 9.49
C GLU A 347 14.24 -1.59 10.47
N ALA A 348 13.65 -0.82 11.37
CA ALA A 348 12.77 -1.35 12.41
C ALA A 348 11.38 -1.73 11.90
N SER A 349 10.92 -1.15 10.78
CA SER A 349 9.61 -1.42 10.17
C SER A 349 9.67 -2.42 9.02
N GLY A 350 10.85 -2.75 8.50
CA GLY A 350 10.98 -3.54 7.26
C GLY A 350 10.54 -2.76 6.01
N PHE A 351 10.75 -1.45 5.99
CA PHE A 351 10.39 -0.58 4.88
C PHE A 351 11.51 -0.45 3.85
N LEU A 352 11.16 -0.40 2.56
CA LEU A 352 12.09 0.06 1.54
C LEU A 352 12.13 1.59 1.55
N PRO A 353 13.33 2.21 1.51
CA PRO A 353 13.45 3.65 1.65
C PRO A 353 13.01 4.41 0.39
N VAL A 354 12.41 5.58 0.59
CA VAL A 354 12.18 6.56 -0.49
C VAL A 354 13.43 7.40 -0.78
N GLU A 355 14.40 7.40 0.13
CA GLU A 355 15.65 8.14 -0.01
C GLU A 355 16.66 7.35 -0.84
N SER A 356 17.13 7.96 -1.93
CA SER A 356 18.09 7.34 -2.82
C SER A 356 19.45 7.17 -2.14
N GLY A 357 20.01 5.96 -2.25
CA GLY A 357 21.34 5.62 -1.70
C GLY A 357 21.33 5.29 -0.21
N LEU A 358 20.18 5.29 0.45
CA LEU A 358 20.04 4.79 1.81
C LEU A 358 20.09 3.26 1.79
N ASN A 359 20.92 2.66 2.63
CA ASN A 359 21.09 1.21 2.72
C ASN A 359 20.72 0.71 4.13
N PRO A 360 19.44 0.42 4.41
CA PRO A 360 19.00 -0.16 5.66
C PRO A 360 19.55 -1.57 5.88
N THR A 361 19.81 -1.94 7.14
CA THR A 361 20.14 -3.30 7.54
C THR A 361 18.95 -3.91 8.26
N TYR A 362 18.27 -4.84 7.61
CA TYR A 362 17.03 -5.41 8.15
C TYR A 362 17.32 -6.54 9.16
N PRO A 363 16.51 -6.70 10.22
CA PRO A 363 16.76 -7.66 11.30
C PRO A 363 16.34 -9.10 10.96
N PHE A 364 16.15 -9.44 9.70
CA PHE A 364 15.74 -10.79 9.29
C PHE A 364 16.87 -11.80 9.47
N LYS A 365 16.55 -12.95 10.07
CA LYS A 365 17.50 -14.07 10.23
C LYS A 365 17.63 -14.92 8.96
N SER A 366 16.62 -14.91 8.08
CA SER A 366 16.60 -15.67 6.84
C SER A 366 17.54 -15.03 5.80
N GLU A 367 18.51 -15.79 5.30
CA GLU A 367 19.41 -15.35 4.21
C GLU A 367 18.62 -14.99 2.95
N ALA A 368 17.58 -15.76 2.62
CA ALA A 368 16.70 -15.48 1.48
C ALA A 368 15.99 -14.12 1.62
N ALA A 369 15.52 -13.78 2.84
CA ALA A 369 14.90 -12.50 3.12
C ALA A 369 15.90 -11.33 3.03
N GLN A 370 17.09 -11.48 3.58
CA GLN A 370 18.14 -10.46 3.47
C GLN A 370 18.55 -10.24 2.00
N ALA A 371 18.73 -11.32 1.24
CA ALA A 371 19.03 -11.25 -0.20
C ALA A 371 17.90 -10.59 -1.00
N ALA A 372 16.65 -10.88 -0.65
CA ALA A 372 15.47 -10.26 -1.28
C ALA A 372 15.43 -8.74 -1.04
N PHE A 373 15.56 -8.27 0.20
CA PHE A 373 15.59 -6.84 0.49
C PHE A 373 16.75 -6.12 -0.18
N LYS A 374 17.94 -6.74 -0.20
CA LYS A 374 19.08 -6.22 -0.94
C LYS A 374 18.75 -6.06 -2.43
N LEU A 375 18.14 -7.10 -3.04
CA LEU A 375 17.74 -7.07 -4.44
C LEU A 375 16.75 -5.94 -4.73
N TYR A 376 15.72 -5.73 -3.89
CA TYR A 376 14.76 -4.62 -4.05
C TYR A 376 15.45 -3.27 -3.95
N ASN A 377 16.31 -3.04 -2.95
CA ASN A 377 17.05 -1.80 -2.78
C ASN A 377 17.96 -1.49 -3.99
N GLU A 378 18.58 -2.50 -4.60
CA GLU A 378 19.42 -2.38 -5.79
C GLU A 378 18.58 -2.19 -7.08
N SER A 379 17.36 -2.74 -7.13
CA SER A 379 16.49 -2.71 -8.31
C SER A 379 15.73 -1.40 -8.48
N ILE A 380 15.18 -0.85 -7.37
CA ILE A 380 14.32 0.35 -7.42
C ILE A 380 14.98 1.54 -8.11
N PRO A 381 16.28 1.87 -7.87
CA PRO A 381 16.94 2.97 -8.56
C PRO A 381 17.12 2.77 -10.07
N LEU A 382 17.02 1.53 -10.55
CA LEU A 382 17.17 1.17 -11.96
C LEU A 382 15.83 1.20 -12.72
N TYR A 383 14.71 1.23 -12.01
CA TYR A 383 13.40 1.22 -12.65
C TYR A 383 13.12 2.52 -13.40
N ALA A 384 12.52 2.37 -14.57
CA ALA A 384 12.06 3.51 -15.37
C ALA A 384 11.07 4.38 -14.61
N PRO A 385 11.02 5.71 -14.84
CA PRO A 385 10.15 6.65 -14.14
C PRO A 385 8.66 6.28 -14.17
N ILE A 386 8.22 5.57 -15.22
CA ILE A 386 6.85 5.06 -15.34
C ILE A 386 6.43 4.21 -14.12
N SER A 387 7.40 3.58 -13.45
CA SER A 387 7.14 2.73 -12.28
C SER A 387 6.47 3.47 -11.12
N GLY A 388 6.70 4.77 -10.97
CA GLY A 388 6.07 5.63 -9.95
C GLY A 388 4.84 6.38 -10.45
N TYR A 389 4.53 6.31 -11.75
CA TYR A 389 3.50 7.14 -12.38
C TYR A 389 2.15 7.05 -11.68
N PHE A 390 1.65 5.84 -11.43
CA PHE A 390 0.30 5.67 -10.90
C PHE A 390 0.16 6.20 -9.48
N ASN A 391 1.16 6.03 -8.64
CA ASN A 391 1.19 6.56 -7.28
C ASN A 391 1.09 8.11 -7.28
N VAL A 392 1.87 8.75 -8.13
CA VAL A 392 1.86 10.22 -8.31
C VAL A 392 0.51 10.67 -8.89
N ALA A 393 0.01 9.97 -9.90
CA ALA A 393 -1.27 10.29 -10.53
C ALA A 393 -2.45 10.21 -9.54
N GLN A 394 -2.52 9.16 -8.71
CA GLN A 394 -3.56 9.04 -7.68
C GLN A 394 -3.54 10.21 -6.69
N THR A 395 -2.36 10.62 -6.26
CA THR A 395 -2.23 11.78 -5.38
C THR A 395 -2.68 13.05 -6.07
N ASN A 396 -2.28 13.27 -7.32
CA ASN A 396 -2.71 14.43 -8.10
C ASN A 396 -4.23 14.47 -8.31
N TRP A 397 -4.86 13.32 -8.60
CA TRP A 397 -6.33 13.28 -8.72
C TRP A 397 -7.01 13.70 -7.43
N ALA A 398 -6.54 13.19 -6.29
CA ALA A 398 -7.10 13.53 -4.98
C ALA A 398 -6.93 15.03 -4.64
N LEU A 399 -5.77 15.60 -4.94
CA LEU A 399 -5.51 17.04 -4.77
C LEU A 399 -6.39 17.92 -5.66
N ASN A 400 -6.88 17.37 -6.77
CA ASN A 400 -7.84 18.02 -7.67
C ASN A 400 -9.30 17.61 -7.43
N GLY A 401 -9.60 17.02 -6.27
CA GLY A 401 -10.97 16.69 -5.86
C GLY A 401 -11.56 15.43 -6.53
N LYS A 402 -10.75 14.60 -7.17
CA LYS A 402 -11.18 13.36 -7.82
C LYS A 402 -10.51 12.13 -7.20
N SER A 403 -11.18 10.99 -7.24
CA SER A 403 -10.67 9.73 -6.71
C SER A 403 -11.12 8.55 -7.57
N LEU A 404 -10.21 7.61 -7.82
CA LEU A 404 -10.56 6.31 -8.37
C LEU A 404 -11.12 5.45 -7.23
N THR A 405 -12.42 5.50 -7.03
CA THR A 405 -13.10 4.81 -5.91
C THR A 405 -13.35 3.34 -6.21
N ASP A 406 -13.52 2.99 -7.48
CA ASP A 406 -13.75 1.64 -7.97
C ASP A 406 -12.83 1.38 -9.18
N ASP A 407 -11.72 0.67 -8.96
CA ASP A 407 -10.81 0.27 -10.04
C ASP A 407 -11.42 -0.94 -10.78
N PRO A 408 -11.90 -0.77 -12.03
CA PRO A 408 -12.59 -1.82 -12.77
C PRO A 408 -11.67 -2.97 -13.21
N THR A 409 -10.34 -2.83 -13.06
CA THR A 409 -9.35 -3.77 -13.61
C THR A 409 -9.62 -5.21 -13.18
N LYS A 410 -9.81 -5.47 -11.88
CA LYS A 410 -10.02 -6.85 -11.40
C LYS A 410 -11.25 -7.51 -12.02
N ALA A 411 -12.36 -6.78 -12.04
CA ALA A 411 -13.62 -7.30 -12.57
C ALA A 411 -13.53 -7.57 -14.07
N GLU A 412 -13.01 -6.61 -14.83
CA GLU A 412 -12.96 -6.73 -16.28
C GLU A 412 -11.96 -7.78 -16.77
N ILE A 413 -10.78 -7.87 -16.14
CA ILE A 413 -9.80 -8.92 -16.43
C ILE A 413 -10.34 -10.31 -16.03
N GLY A 414 -11.03 -10.41 -14.89
CA GLY A 414 -11.66 -11.66 -14.47
C GLY A 414 -12.67 -12.17 -15.50
N LYS A 415 -13.52 -11.29 -16.06
CA LYS A 415 -14.45 -11.64 -17.15
C LYS A 415 -13.72 -12.12 -18.41
N ALA A 416 -12.60 -11.48 -18.77
CA ALA A 416 -11.81 -11.90 -19.93
C ALA A 416 -11.20 -13.29 -19.73
N ILE A 417 -10.65 -13.57 -18.54
CA ILE A 417 -10.09 -14.89 -18.19
C ILE A 417 -11.18 -15.99 -18.19
N ASN A 418 -12.41 -15.65 -17.77
CA ASN A 418 -13.57 -16.55 -17.83
C ASN A 418 -14.11 -16.76 -19.26
N GLY A 419 -13.64 -15.98 -20.26
CA GLY A 419 -14.15 -16.05 -21.62
C GLY A 419 -15.49 -15.35 -21.85
N GLU A 420 -15.92 -14.49 -20.91
CA GLU A 420 -17.16 -13.71 -21.01
C GLU A 420 -17.00 -12.52 -21.97
N GLN A 421 -15.77 -12.08 -22.19
CA GLN A 421 -15.40 -11.03 -23.14
C GLN A 421 -13.95 -11.21 -23.62
N SER A 422 -13.55 -10.48 -24.66
CA SER A 422 -12.14 -10.44 -25.08
C SER A 422 -11.29 -9.58 -24.12
N ALA A 423 -9.97 -9.81 -24.13
CA ALA A 423 -9.03 -8.97 -23.39
C ALA A 423 -9.05 -7.50 -23.84
N ASP A 424 -9.23 -7.27 -25.15
CA ASP A 424 -9.37 -5.93 -25.72
C ASP A 424 -10.63 -5.23 -25.18
N LYS A 425 -11.77 -5.96 -25.11
CA LYS A 425 -13.01 -5.41 -24.55
C LYS A 425 -12.87 -5.10 -23.06
N ALA A 426 -12.20 -5.95 -22.31
CA ALA A 426 -11.89 -5.67 -20.91
C ALA A 426 -11.08 -4.38 -20.77
N LEU A 427 -10.06 -4.19 -21.60
CA LEU A 427 -9.23 -2.99 -21.58
C LEU A 427 -10.02 -1.73 -21.96
N GLU A 428 -10.89 -1.78 -22.96
CA GLU A 428 -11.81 -0.69 -23.30
C GLU A 428 -12.69 -0.28 -22.12
N ASN A 429 -13.25 -1.24 -21.39
CA ASN A 429 -14.10 -1.01 -20.24
C ASN A 429 -13.28 -0.38 -19.08
N ILE A 430 -12.05 -0.83 -18.87
CA ILE A 430 -11.14 -0.25 -17.87
C ILE A 430 -10.84 1.21 -18.23
N VAL A 431 -10.45 1.50 -19.47
CA VAL A 431 -10.22 2.88 -19.96
C VAL A 431 -11.45 3.76 -19.73
N ALA A 432 -12.64 3.25 -20.06
CA ALA A 432 -13.89 3.98 -19.86
C ALA A 432 -14.12 4.31 -18.37
N GLY A 433 -13.88 3.36 -17.47
CA GLY A 433 -14.03 3.54 -16.03
C GLY A 433 -13.07 4.60 -15.47
N TYR A 434 -11.82 4.62 -15.92
CA TYR A 434 -10.85 5.66 -15.55
C TYR A 434 -11.28 7.04 -16.06
N ASN A 435 -11.68 7.15 -17.34
CA ASN A 435 -12.17 8.40 -17.90
C ASN A 435 -13.41 8.93 -17.17
N GLN A 436 -14.32 8.04 -16.75
CA GLN A 436 -15.53 8.41 -16.01
C GLN A 436 -15.19 8.97 -14.62
N GLN A 437 -14.26 8.34 -13.89
CA GLN A 437 -14.00 8.68 -12.49
C GLN A 437 -12.98 9.82 -12.33
N VAL A 438 -11.90 9.77 -13.10
CA VAL A 438 -10.76 10.68 -12.91
C VAL A 438 -10.33 11.41 -14.21
N GLY A 439 -11.05 11.24 -15.32
CA GLY A 439 -10.75 11.93 -16.56
C GLY A 439 -10.80 13.46 -16.42
N GLY A 440 -9.92 14.16 -17.18
CA GLY A 440 -9.76 15.60 -17.12
C GLY A 440 -8.84 16.10 -15.99
N VAL A 441 -8.20 15.21 -15.24
CA VAL A 441 -7.13 15.54 -14.28
C VAL A 441 -5.80 15.03 -14.83
N LYS A 442 -4.79 15.92 -14.85
CA LYS A 442 -3.44 15.63 -15.37
C LYS A 442 -2.58 14.93 -14.33
#